data_a0c6f57cf7e18a16632a740a45397e85
#
_entry.id   a0c6f57cf7e18a16632a740a45397e85
#
_cell.length_a   1.000
_cell.length_b   1.000
_cell.length_c   1.000
_cell.angle_alpha   90.00
_cell.angle_beta   90.00
_cell.angle_gamma   90.00
#
_symmetry.space_group_name_H-M   'P 1'
#
loop_
_entity.id
_entity.type
_entity.pdbx_description
1 polymer ?
#
loop_
_entity_poly.entity_id
_entity_poly.type
_entity_poly.pdbx_seq_one_letter_code
_entity_poly.pdbx_strand_id
1 'polypeptide(L)'
;MTPDPLGYSKLCLHGLVVELNLGLRLIRKWAQHLFEPFLVNEQPDGIVPIEGIVCPYEQDDVIRHISPSAQRVPQVDPWLELYREDERFWLVDERWGICEVNFLKCQFRSWVLPQPTVDGLRCTEGAVLWPLAQLLRQRGLHLVPALSVARDGWGALLIVPFAIEPELQNLIRQRYQIIGQRWTALREEDGKILMLHVPGVVERTCAPRLRDRCRWEAPEWVDLASLPNASRNYAFCNAVLVAEPGRRASAHFEVLPHLEAQELLRMTWPLIDAHPSRRTSALPATLARQCRVAQIQLSRNADDLLSMLDRAQRLTPQPSTQPT
;
A
#
# COMPACT_ATOMS: atom_id res chain seq x y z
N MET A 1 6.02 -19.81 -23.65
CA MET A 1 5.40 -18.60 -24.22
C MET A 1 6.41 -17.47 -24.13
N THR A 2 6.77 -16.86 -25.25
CA THR A 2 7.61 -15.65 -25.26
C THR A 2 6.76 -14.51 -24.67
N PRO A 3 7.25 -13.79 -23.65
CA PRO A 3 6.50 -12.66 -23.11
C PRO A 3 6.26 -11.63 -24.21
N ASP A 4 5.05 -11.07 -24.22
CA ASP A 4 4.66 -10.01 -25.13
C ASP A 4 5.67 -8.85 -25.06
N PRO A 5 6.33 -8.48 -26.17
CA PRO A 5 7.33 -7.43 -26.19
C PRO A 5 6.79 -6.05 -25.80
N LEU A 6 5.47 -5.85 -25.78
CA LEU A 6 4.83 -4.57 -25.47
C LEU A 6 4.56 -4.33 -23.97
N GLY A 7 4.90 -5.29 -23.10
CA GLY A 7 4.73 -5.12 -21.65
C GLY A 7 3.30 -5.15 -21.15
N TYR A 8 2.42 -5.80 -21.91
CA TYR A 8 1.04 -6.05 -21.49
C TYR A 8 1.00 -7.17 -20.44
N SER A 9 0.25 -6.94 -19.36
CA SER A 9 0.07 -7.91 -18.29
C SER A 9 -1.37 -7.90 -17.82
N LYS A 10 -1.94 -9.10 -17.62
CA LYS A 10 -3.23 -9.30 -16.96
C LYS A 10 -3.02 -9.80 -15.55
N LEU A 11 -3.74 -9.20 -14.61
CA LEU A 11 -3.67 -9.52 -13.20
C LEU A 11 -5.07 -9.86 -12.68
N CYS A 12 -5.15 -10.81 -11.76
CA CYS A 12 -6.35 -11.05 -10.96
C CYS A 12 -6.06 -10.73 -9.49
N LEU A 13 -6.37 -9.51 -9.07
CA LEU A 13 -6.18 -9.03 -7.71
C LEU A 13 -7.43 -9.34 -6.87
N HIS A 14 -7.40 -10.44 -6.13
CA HIS A 14 -8.50 -10.84 -5.23
C HIS A 14 -9.88 -10.84 -5.92
N GLY A 15 -9.94 -11.39 -7.15
CA GLY A 15 -11.15 -11.46 -7.95
C GLY A 15 -11.43 -10.24 -8.84
N LEU A 16 -10.59 -9.21 -8.80
CA LEU A 16 -10.69 -8.05 -9.69
C LEU A 16 -9.66 -8.15 -10.82
N VAL A 17 -10.11 -7.96 -12.06
CA VAL A 17 -9.24 -8.02 -13.23
C VAL A 17 -8.61 -6.65 -13.50
N VAL A 18 -7.31 -6.64 -13.70
CA VAL A 18 -6.52 -5.46 -14.04
C VAL A 18 -5.69 -5.75 -15.28
N GLU A 19 -5.75 -4.87 -16.28
CA GLU A 19 -4.95 -4.94 -17.49
C GLU A 19 -3.95 -3.79 -17.51
N LEU A 20 -2.66 -4.11 -17.51
CA LEU A 20 -1.58 -3.12 -17.49
C LEU A 20 -0.81 -3.13 -18.81
N ASN A 21 -0.65 -1.95 -19.40
CA ASN A 21 0.27 -1.70 -20.50
C ASN A 21 1.42 -0.83 -20.01
N LEU A 22 2.59 -1.45 -19.81
CA LEU A 22 3.75 -0.84 -19.18
C LEU A 22 4.83 -0.54 -20.23
N GLY A 23 4.75 0.63 -20.86
CA GLY A 23 5.67 1.06 -21.92
C GLY A 23 7.13 1.26 -21.45
N LEU A 24 7.38 1.38 -20.14
CA LEU A 24 8.70 1.65 -19.59
C LEU A 24 9.34 0.41 -18.96
N ARG A 25 10.56 0.07 -19.39
CA ARG A 25 11.29 -1.11 -18.90
C ARG A 25 11.50 -1.08 -17.36
N LEU A 26 11.80 0.08 -16.79
CA LEU A 26 11.99 0.24 -15.35
C LEU A 26 10.72 -0.15 -14.59
N ILE A 27 9.58 0.43 -14.95
CA ILE A 27 8.29 0.17 -14.32
C ILE A 27 7.86 -1.28 -14.54
N ARG A 28 8.05 -1.82 -15.76
CA ARG A 28 7.74 -3.21 -16.09
C ARG A 28 8.46 -4.19 -15.17
N LYS A 29 9.76 -3.99 -14.96
CA LYS A 29 10.56 -4.85 -14.09
C LYS A 29 9.99 -4.90 -12.67
N TRP A 30 9.68 -3.75 -12.08
CA TRP A 30 9.15 -3.68 -10.72
C TRP A 30 7.70 -4.14 -10.63
N ALA A 31 6.85 -3.79 -11.60
CA ALA A 31 5.47 -4.24 -11.64
C ALA A 31 5.36 -5.77 -11.81
N GLN A 32 6.18 -6.39 -12.67
CA GLN A 32 6.25 -7.84 -12.78
C GLN A 32 6.62 -8.48 -11.45
N HIS A 33 7.63 -7.97 -10.77
CA HIS A 33 8.05 -8.48 -9.47
C HIS A 33 6.96 -8.32 -8.39
N LEU A 34 6.29 -7.16 -8.37
CA LEU A 34 5.21 -6.89 -7.42
C LEU A 34 3.95 -7.73 -7.68
N PHE A 35 3.64 -8.03 -8.94
CA PHE A 35 2.36 -8.64 -9.33
C PHE A 35 2.49 -10.08 -9.85
N GLU A 36 3.68 -10.64 -9.90
CA GLU A 36 3.91 -12.01 -10.40
C GLU A 36 2.91 -13.04 -9.85
N PRO A 37 2.58 -13.07 -8.53
CA PRO A 37 1.63 -14.02 -7.99
C PRO A 37 0.18 -13.84 -8.46
N PHE A 38 -0.13 -12.71 -9.09
CA PHE A 38 -1.48 -12.38 -9.57
C PHE A 38 -1.60 -12.41 -11.09
N LEU A 39 -0.50 -12.71 -11.80
CA LEU A 39 -0.55 -12.83 -13.26
C LEU A 39 -1.48 -13.97 -13.68
N VAL A 40 -2.37 -13.70 -14.61
CA VAL A 40 -3.30 -14.67 -15.15
C VAL A 40 -3.21 -14.70 -16.69
N ASN A 41 -3.41 -15.88 -17.27
CA ASN A 41 -3.43 -16.06 -18.72
C ASN A 41 -4.84 -15.84 -19.30
N GLU A 42 -5.86 -16.15 -18.52
CA GLU A 42 -7.26 -16.08 -18.92
C GLU A 42 -8.02 -15.09 -18.04
N GLN A 43 -8.94 -14.36 -18.65
CA GLN A 43 -9.79 -13.43 -17.92
C GLN A 43 -11.02 -14.19 -17.42
N PRO A 44 -11.39 -14.03 -16.13
CA PRO A 44 -12.69 -14.50 -15.66
C PRO A 44 -13.83 -13.82 -16.45
N ASP A 45 -14.78 -14.61 -16.91
CA ASP A 45 -15.90 -14.13 -17.70
C ASP A 45 -16.75 -13.08 -16.95
N GLY A 46 -17.22 -12.07 -17.66
CA GLY A 46 -18.17 -11.08 -17.15
C GLY A 46 -17.59 -9.98 -16.26
N ILE A 47 -16.27 -9.95 -16.02
CA ILE A 47 -15.65 -8.90 -15.22
C ILE A 47 -15.09 -7.80 -16.12
N VAL A 48 -15.57 -6.57 -15.93
CA VAL A 48 -14.98 -5.39 -16.59
C VAL A 48 -13.62 -5.10 -16.00
N PRO A 49 -12.53 -5.11 -16.78
CA PRO A 49 -11.20 -4.87 -16.25
C PRO A 49 -10.99 -3.42 -15.82
N ILE A 50 -10.01 -3.21 -14.95
CA ILE A 50 -9.39 -1.92 -14.71
C ILE A 50 -8.22 -1.80 -15.68
N GLU A 51 -8.18 -0.75 -16.49
CA GLU A 51 -7.12 -0.56 -17.46
C GLU A 51 -6.08 0.45 -16.96
N GLY A 52 -4.80 0.08 -17.06
CA GLY A 52 -3.68 0.94 -16.69
C GLY A 52 -2.67 1.07 -17.82
N ILE A 53 -2.29 2.30 -18.13
CA ILE A 53 -1.29 2.60 -19.16
C ILE A 53 -0.17 3.44 -18.54
N VAL A 54 1.08 3.00 -18.70
CA VAL A 54 2.25 3.76 -18.26
C VAL A 54 3.12 4.08 -19.47
N CYS A 55 3.30 5.38 -19.72
CA CYS A 55 4.03 5.93 -20.85
C CYS A 55 5.28 6.69 -20.39
N PRO A 56 6.32 6.82 -21.24
CA PRO A 56 7.37 7.80 -21.02
C PRO A 56 6.78 9.21 -21.07
N TYR A 57 7.35 10.08 -20.27
CA TYR A 57 7.00 11.47 -20.22
C TYR A 57 7.79 12.26 -21.27
N GLU A 58 7.11 12.99 -22.12
CA GLU A 58 7.70 13.95 -23.03
C GLU A 58 7.56 15.35 -22.41
N GLN A 59 8.68 16.04 -22.20
CA GLN A 59 8.85 17.22 -21.33
C GLN A 59 7.88 18.39 -21.59
N ASP A 60 7.32 18.47 -22.80
CA ASP A 60 6.40 19.54 -23.18
C ASP A 60 4.91 19.27 -22.83
N ASP A 61 4.60 18.11 -22.26
CA ASP A 61 3.23 17.64 -22.13
C ASP A 61 2.60 17.73 -20.73
N VAL A 62 3.37 17.98 -19.64
CA VAL A 62 2.82 17.87 -18.26
C VAL A 62 1.62 18.76 -18.01
N ILE A 63 1.76 20.02 -18.33
CA ILE A 63 0.70 21.01 -18.07
C ILE A 63 -0.50 20.78 -19.00
N ARG A 64 -0.28 20.15 -20.17
CA ARG A 64 -1.34 19.85 -21.16
C ARG A 64 -2.23 18.70 -20.76
N HIS A 65 -1.79 17.82 -19.85
CA HIS A 65 -2.60 16.67 -19.42
C HIS A 65 -3.60 17.02 -18.32
N ILE A 66 -3.35 18.10 -17.58
CA ILE A 66 -4.31 18.57 -16.58
C ILE A 66 -5.30 19.51 -17.28
N SER A 67 -6.58 19.24 -17.12
CA SER A 67 -7.61 20.15 -17.64
C SER A 67 -7.45 21.55 -17.05
N PRO A 68 -7.55 22.62 -17.87
CA PRO A 68 -7.49 24.00 -17.36
C PRO A 68 -8.60 24.32 -16.33
N SER A 69 -9.69 23.56 -16.33
CA SER A 69 -10.79 23.69 -15.38
C SER A 69 -10.62 22.85 -14.10
N ALA A 70 -9.57 22.00 -14.05
CA ALA A 70 -9.31 21.18 -12.88
C ALA A 70 -8.95 22.02 -11.65
N GLN A 71 -9.60 21.73 -10.53
CA GLN A 71 -9.37 22.40 -9.26
C GLN A 71 -8.27 21.70 -8.49
N ARG A 72 -7.34 22.47 -7.95
CA ARG A 72 -6.32 21.96 -7.04
C ARG A 72 -6.97 21.55 -5.70
N VAL A 73 -6.69 20.33 -5.28
CA VAL A 73 -7.16 19.80 -3.99
C VAL A 73 -6.10 20.11 -2.93
N PRO A 74 -6.44 20.76 -1.82
CA PRO A 74 -5.51 20.96 -0.71
C PRO A 74 -4.97 19.65 -0.18
N GLN A 75 -3.69 19.59 0.12
CA GLN A 75 -3.06 18.37 0.62
C GLN A 75 -1.91 18.62 1.58
N VAL A 76 -1.49 17.55 2.27
CA VAL A 76 -0.51 17.59 3.34
C VAL A 76 0.92 17.34 2.85
N ASP A 77 1.10 16.60 1.74
CA ASP A 77 2.43 16.27 1.21
C ASP A 77 2.95 17.40 0.31
N PRO A 78 4.10 18.05 0.63
CA PRO A 78 4.64 19.17 -0.15
C PRO A 78 5.13 18.76 -1.54
N TRP A 79 5.38 17.48 -1.79
CA TRP A 79 5.90 16.96 -3.06
C TRP A 79 4.80 16.51 -4.03
N LEU A 80 3.55 16.45 -3.55
CA LEU A 80 2.43 15.98 -4.32
C LEU A 80 1.46 17.12 -4.61
N GLU A 81 1.02 17.23 -5.85
CA GLU A 81 -0.09 18.09 -6.22
C GLU A 81 -1.25 17.24 -6.72
N LEU A 82 -2.43 17.53 -6.20
CA LEU A 82 -3.66 16.86 -6.60
C LEU A 82 -4.57 17.84 -7.32
N TYR A 83 -5.13 17.39 -8.45
CA TYR A 83 -6.11 18.15 -9.21
C TYR A 83 -7.33 17.30 -9.48
N ARG A 84 -8.48 17.92 -9.56
CA ARG A 84 -9.74 17.25 -9.76
C ARG A 84 -10.64 18.02 -10.73
N GLU A 85 -11.33 17.26 -11.60
CA GLU A 85 -12.41 17.74 -12.44
C GLU A 85 -13.41 16.60 -12.63
N ASP A 86 -14.64 16.78 -12.14
CA ASP A 86 -15.70 15.75 -12.18
C ASP A 86 -15.21 14.38 -11.69
N GLU A 87 -15.23 13.39 -12.58
CA GLU A 87 -14.80 12.01 -12.33
C GLU A 87 -13.34 11.75 -12.75
N ARG A 88 -12.55 12.81 -12.97
CA ARG A 88 -11.12 12.74 -13.25
C ARG A 88 -10.32 13.29 -12.10
N PHE A 89 -9.16 12.68 -11.93
CA PHE A 89 -8.25 13.03 -10.87
C PHE A 89 -6.82 12.94 -11.35
N TRP A 90 -5.99 13.93 -11.02
CA TRP A 90 -4.56 13.93 -11.37
C TRP A 90 -3.73 14.02 -10.12
N LEU A 91 -2.68 13.19 -10.07
CA LEU A 91 -1.59 13.27 -9.12
C LEU A 91 -0.34 13.71 -9.88
N VAL A 92 0.27 14.78 -9.43
CA VAL A 92 1.56 15.28 -9.92
C VAL A 92 2.59 15.12 -8.82
N ASP A 93 3.70 14.47 -9.13
CA ASP A 93 4.85 14.31 -8.26
C ASP A 93 6.11 14.64 -9.06
N GLU A 94 6.77 15.73 -8.73
CA GLU A 94 7.96 16.22 -9.44
C GLU A 94 9.10 15.19 -9.46
N ARG A 95 9.07 14.19 -8.60
CA ARG A 95 10.12 13.18 -8.48
C ARG A 95 10.00 12.05 -9.52
N TRP A 96 8.78 11.74 -9.98
CA TRP A 96 8.58 10.65 -10.94
C TRP A 96 7.65 10.98 -12.11
N GLY A 97 6.71 11.93 -12.00
CA GLY A 97 5.85 12.34 -13.09
C GLY A 97 4.39 12.64 -12.70
N ILE A 98 3.47 12.27 -13.56
CA ILE A 98 2.05 12.56 -13.40
C ILE A 98 1.21 11.30 -13.68
N CYS A 99 0.09 11.14 -12.98
CA CYS A 99 -0.93 10.18 -13.36
C CYS A 99 -2.33 10.80 -13.39
N GLU A 100 -3.14 10.34 -14.33
CA GLU A 100 -4.57 10.62 -14.45
C GLU A 100 -5.34 9.36 -14.08
N VAL A 101 -6.38 9.51 -13.25
CA VAL A 101 -7.36 8.48 -12.94
C VAL A 101 -8.72 8.92 -13.48
N ASN A 102 -9.34 8.09 -14.31
CA ASN A 102 -10.69 8.32 -14.83
C ASN A 102 -11.63 7.28 -14.24
N PHE A 103 -12.46 7.70 -13.30
CA PHE A 103 -13.35 6.81 -12.57
C PHE A 103 -14.50 6.26 -13.44
N LEU A 104 -15.02 7.05 -14.37
CA LEU A 104 -16.10 6.60 -15.29
C LEU A 104 -15.63 5.49 -16.22
N LYS A 105 -14.40 5.60 -16.71
CA LYS A 105 -13.82 4.63 -17.64
C LYS A 105 -13.14 3.46 -16.94
N CYS A 106 -13.02 3.48 -15.61
CA CYS A 106 -12.20 2.53 -14.85
C CYS A 106 -10.76 2.43 -15.38
N GLN A 107 -10.15 3.56 -15.72
CA GLN A 107 -8.84 3.62 -16.36
C GLN A 107 -7.92 4.56 -15.60
N PHE A 108 -6.61 4.27 -15.66
CA PHE A 108 -5.60 5.25 -15.34
C PHE A 108 -4.53 5.35 -16.42
N ARG A 109 -3.89 6.50 -16.49
CA ARG A 109 -2.73 6.73 -17.35
C ARG A 109 -1.66 7.48 -16.58
N SER A 110 -0.44 6.96 -16.63
CA SER A 110 0.71 7.57 -15.98
C SER A 110 1.78 7.93 -16.99
N TRP A 111 2.40 9.10 -16.81
CA TRP A 111 3.52 9.57 -17.60
C TRP A 111 4.70 9.74 -16.66
N VAL A 112 5.76 8.99 -16.92
CA VAL A 112 6.92 8.88 -16.04
C VAL A 112 8.11 9.63 -16.65
N LEU A 113 8.76 10.44 -15.83
CA LEU A 113 9.94 11.20 -16.22
C LEU A 113 11.04 10.28 -16.79
N PRO A 114 11.81 10.74 -17.79
CA PRO A 114 12.93 9.99 -18.33
C PRO A 114 14.00 9.65 -17.29
N GLN A 115 14.15 10.54 -16.30
CA GLN A 115 15.10 10.41 -15.19
C GLN A 115 14.39 10.74 -13.86
N PRO A 116 13.65 9.79 -13.28
CA PRO A 116 13.02 10.01 -11.98
C PRO A 116 14.09 10.20 -10.90
N THR A 117 13.81 11.09 -9.94
CA THR A 117 14.69 11.32 -8.78
C THR A 117 14.46 10.34 -7.65
N VAL A 118 13.49 9.45 -7.79
CA VAL A 118 13.19 8.34 -6.88
C VAL A 118 13.61 6.99 -7.49
N ASP A 119 13.79 5.98 -6.64
CA ASP A 119 14.08 4.63 -7.11
C ASP A 119 12.91 4.02 -7.91
N GLY A 120 13.20 2.95 -8.65
CA GLY A 120 12.22 2.33 -9.54
C GLY A 120 11.01 1.74 -8.81
N LEU A 121 11.15 1.31 -7.55
CA LEU A 121 10.04 0.82 -6.73
C LEU A 121 9.08 1.96 -6.40
N ARG A 122 9.58 3.07 -5.86
CA ARG A 122 8.76 4.26 -5.54
C ARG A 122 8.13 4.87 -6.78
N CYS A 123 8.86 4.87 -7.88
CA CYS A 123 8.31 5.28 -9.17
C CYS A 123 7.13 4.38 -9.59
N THR A 124 7.26 3.05 -9.42
CA THR A 124 6.17 2.10 -9.72
C THR A 124 5.00 2.24 -8.73
N GLU A 125 5.27 2.48 -7.45
CA GLU A 125 4.23 2.79 -6.46
C GLU A 125 3.40 4.01 -6.87
N GLY A 126 4.06 5.10 -7.27
CA GLY A 126 3.39 6.31 -7.74
C GLY A 126 2.64 6.12 -9.06
N ALA A 127 3.30 5.52 -10.06
CA ALA A 127 2.78 5.41 -11.41
C ALA A 127 1.77 4.27 -11.60
N VAL A 128 1.76 3.24 -10.74
CA VAL A 128 0.89 2.06 -10.88
C VAL A 128 0.04 1.81 -9.64
N LEU A 129 0.66 1.63 -8.46
CA LEU A 129 -0.10 1.22 -7.27
C LEU A 129 -1.06 2.30 -6.77
N TRP A 130 -0.61 3.57 -6.76
CA TRP A 130 -1.48 4.65 -6.30
C TRP A 130 -2.73 4.83 -7.18
N PRO A 131 -2.65 4.97 -8.54
CA PRO A 131 -3.84 5.10 -9.37
C PRO A 131 -4.70 3.84 -9.34
N LEU A 132 -4.08 2.65 -9.29
CA LEU A 132 -4.79 1.39 -9.15
C LEU A 132 -5.58 1.33 -7.84
N ALA A 133 -5.01 1.79 -6.72
CA ALA A 133 -5.68 1.87 -5.43
C ALA A 133 -6.95 2.72 -5.49
N GLN A 134 -6.94 3.83 -6.25
CA GLN A 134 -8.12 4.68 -6.44
C GLN A 134 -9.26 3.93 -7.16
N LEU A 135 -8.96 3.16 -8.18
CA LEU A 135 -9.95 2.42 -8.97
C LEU A 135 -10.44 1.15 -8.25
N LEU A 136 -9.56 0.40 -7.60
CA LEU A 136 -9.91 -0.79 -6.83
C LEU A 136 -10.88 -0.45 -5.69
N ARG A 137 -10.71 0.70 -5.08
CA ARG A 137 -11.56 1.19 -4.00
C ARG A 137 -13.03 1.31 -4.41
N GLN A 138 -13.33 1.73 -5.65
CA GLN A 138 -14.70 1.76 -6.16
C GLN A 138 -15.36 0.39 -6.17
N ARG A 139 -14.55 -0.67 -6.19
CA ARG A 139 -14.99 -2.07 -6.20
C ARG A 139 -14.89 -2.73 -4.83
N GLY A 140 -14.70 -1.94 -3.77
CA GLY A 140 -14.66 -2.41 -2.39
C GLY A 140 -13.34 -3.05 -1.95
N LEU A 141 -12.26 -2.92 -2.77
CA LEU A 141 -10.92 -3.34 -2.42
C LEU A 141 -10.03 -2.12 -2.16
N HIS A 142 -9.63 -1.90 -0.91
CA HIS A 142 -8.87 -0.74 -0.48
C HIS A 142 -7.40 -1.09 -0.37
N LEU A 143 -6.55 -0.61 -1.27
CA LEU A 143 -5.10 -0.67 -1.09
C LEU A 143 -4.66 0.46 -0.17
N VAL A 144 -4.01 0.12 0.92
CA VAL A 144 -3.49 1.08 1.90
C VAL A 144 -1.99 0.89 2.12
N PRO A 145 -1.20 1.97 2.23
CA PRO A 145 0.22 1.87 2.56
C PRO A 145 0.35 1.47 4.03
N ALA A 146 0.56 0.18 4.27
CA ALA A 146 0.70 -0.39 5.60
C ALA A 146 1.38 -1.75 5.57
N LEU A 147 2.10 -2.10 6.64
CA LEU A 147 2.49 -3.46 6.94
C LEU A 147 1.32 -4.19 7.59
N SER A 148 1.05 -5.41 7.20
CA SER A 148 0.06 -6.26 7.87
C SER A 148 0.66 -7.59 8.27
N VAL A 149 0.35 -8.00 9.50
CA VAL A 149 0.89 -9.20 10.12
C VAL A 149 -0.21 -10.03 10.77
N ALA A 150 0.02 -11.34 10.89
CA ALA A 150 -0.89 -12.24 11.59
C ALA A 150 -0.14 -13.28 12.42
N ARG A 151 -0.75 -13.70 13.53
CA ARG A 151 -0.30 -14.82 14.37
C ARG A 151 -1.51 -15.44 15.09
N ASP A 152 -1.61 -16.75 15.04
CA ASP A 152 -2.63 -17.52 15.79
C ASP A 152 -4.07 -17.04 15.56
N GLY A 153 -4.43 -16.72 14.30
CA GLY A 153 -5.77 -16.24 13.93
C GLY A 153 -6.04 -14.77 14.23
N TRP A 154 -5.12 -14.07 14.91
CA TRP A 154 -5.18 -12.63 15.16
C TRP A 154 -4.34 -11.88 14.13
N GLY A 155 -4.84 -10.74 13.65
CA GLY A 155 -4.15 -9.93 12.67
C GLY A 155 -4.10 -8.44 13.02
N ALA A 156 -3.02 -7.79 12.63
CA ALA A 156 -2.81 -6.36 12.84
C ALA A 156 -2.32 -5.64 11.58
N LEU A 157 -2.83 -4.44 11.41
CA LEU A 157 -2.39 -3.46 10.41
C LEU A 157 -1.48 -2.45 11.09
N LEU A 158 -0.28 -2.25 10.55
CA LEU A 158 0.74 -1.37 11.08
C LEU A 158 0.99 -0.24 10.09
N ILE A 159 0.68 0.98 10.50
CA ILE A 159 0.89 2.17 9.70
C ILE A 159 2.14 2.87 10.26
N VAL A 160 3.26 2.68 9.57
CA VAL A 160 4.57 3.14 10.02
C VAL A 160 5.19 4.03 8.96
N PRO A 161 5.48 5.32 9.26
CA PRO A 161 6.00 6.28 8.29
C PRO A 161 7.52 6.17 8.04
N PHE A 162 8.18 5.14 8.56
CA PHE A 162 9.62 4.91 8.45
C PHE A 162 9.96 3.42 8.30
N ALA A 163 11.22 3.15 7.97
CA ALA A 163 11.73 1.80 7.79
C ALA A 163 11.75 1.00 9.11
N ILE A 164 11.30 -0.25 9.07
CA ILE A 164 11.17 -1.16 10.21
C ILE A 164 11.79 -2.55 9.95
N GLU A 165 12.84 -2.62 9.14
CA GLU A 165 13.48 -3.89 8.76
C GLU A 165 13.96 -4.72 9.98
N PRO A 166 14.58 -4.14 11.00
CA PRO A 166 14.98 -4.90 12.18
C PRO A 166 13.79 -5.50 12.92
N GLU A 167 12.71 -4.71 13.06
CA GLU A 167 11.46 -5.14 13.69
C GLU A 167 10.79 -6.25 12.87
N LEU A 168 10.81 -6.14 11.55
CA LEU A 168 10.25 -7.15 10.65
C LEU A 168 10.93 -8.51 10.82
N GLN A 169 12.27 -8.53 10.91
CA GLN A 169 13.02 -9.76 11.18
C GLN A 169 12.64 -10.37 12.53
N ASN A 170 12.45 -9.55 13.58
CA ASN A 170 12.01 -10.03 14.88
C ASN A 170 10.60 -10.61 14.82
N LEU A 171 9.68 -9.97 14.10
CA LEU A 171 8.32 -10.48 13.90
C LEU A 171 8.33 -11.87 13.27
N ILE A 172 9.12 -12.07 12.20
CA ILE A 172 9.24 -13.36 11.52
C ILE A 172 9.82 -14.42 12.48
N ARG A 173 10.86 -14.09 13.27
CA ARG A 173 11.44 -14.99 14.27
C ARG A 173 10.41 -15.40 15.34
N GLN A 174 9.50 -14.51 15.69
CA GLN A 174 8.40 -14.74 16.64
C GLN A 174 7.13 -15.33 15.98
N ARG A 175 7.29 -15.91 14.78
CA ARG A 175 6.24 -16.60 14.02
C ARG A 175 5.08 -15.73 13.58
N TYR A 176 5.25 -14.40 13.52
CA TYR A 176 4.32 -13.57 12.79
C TYR A 176 4.45 -13.83 11.29
N GLN A 177 3.32 -14.00 10.64
CA GLN A 177 3.22 -14.12 9.19
C GLN A 177 2.96 -12.74 8.61
N ILE A 178 3.64 -12.39 7.53
CA ILE A 178 3.48 -11.13 6.82
C ILE A 178 2.41 -11.32 5.75
N ILE A 179 1.39 -10.45 5.74
CA ILE A 179 0.34 -10.44 4.72
C ILE A 179 0.64 -9.39 3.67
N GLY A 180 0.99 -8.19 4.06
CA GLY A 180 1.45 -7.11 3.19
C GLY A 180 2.57 -6.34 3.88
N GLN A 181 3.61 -5.95 3.15
CA GLN A 181 4.77 -5.29 3.76
C GLN A 181 4.73 -3.77 3.63
N ARG A 182 4.48 -3.26 2.45
CA ARG A 182 4.38 -1.81 2.16
C ARG A 182 2.95 -1.42 1.82
N TRP A 183 2.22 -2.35 1.25
CA TRP A 183 0.83 -2.21 0.87
C TRP A 183 0.05 -3.40 1.37
N THR A 184 -1.16 -3.13 1.82
CA THR A 184 -2.13 -4.16 2.23
C THR A 184 -3.44 -3.87 1.52
N ALA A 185 -4.06 -4.91 0.98
CA ALA A 185 -5.42 -4.80 0.48
C ALA A 185 -6.41 -5.11 1.61
N LEU A 186 -7.39 -4.25 1.77
CA LEU A 186 -8.46 -4.39 2.78
C LEU A 186 -9.80 -4.55 2.08
N ARG A 187 -10.60 -5.50 2.54
CA ARG A 187 -11.99 -5.71 2.10
C ARG A 187 -12.89 -5.96 3.30
N GLU A 188 -14.07 -5.38 3.27
CA GLU A 188 -15.11 -5.74 4.23
C GLU A 188 -15.80 -7.02 3.76
N GLU A 189 -15.84 -8.03 4.63
CA GLU A 189 -16.46 -9.33 4.38
C GLU A 189 -17.17 -9.77 5.67
N ASP A 190 -18.47 -10.03 5.57
CA ASP A 190 -19.33 -10.42 6.69
C ASP A 190 -19.21 -9.49 7.92
N GLY A 191 -19.12 -8.18 7.68
CA GLY A 191 -19.01 -7.18 8.73
C GLY A 191 -17.65 -7.16 9.43
N LYS A 192 -16.61 -7.81 8.87
CA LYS A 192 -15.23 -7.79 9.36
C LYS A 192 -14.29 -7.27 8.27
N ILE A 193 -13.18 -6.69 8.68
CA ILE A 193 -12.14 -6.28 7.74
C ILE A 193 -11.16 -7.44 7.52
N LEU A 194 -11.07 -7.88 6.28
CA LEU A 194 -10.11 -8.85 5.82
C LEU A 194 -8.88 -8.13 5.25
N MET A 195 -7.71 -8.44 5.76
CA MET A 195 -6.41 -8.06 5.19
C MET A 195 -6.01 -9.10 4.16
N LEU A 196 -5.71 -8.67 2.95
CA LEU A 196 -5.37 -9.53 1.83
C LEU A 196 -3.93 -9.24 1.39
N HIS A 197 -3.26 -10.29 0.98
CA HIS A 197 -1.89 -10.21 0.52
C HIS A 197 -1.76 -9.28 -0.69
N VAL A 198 -0.83 -8.34 -0.57
CA VAL A 198 -0.28 -7.59 -1.70
C VAL A 198 1.21 -7.90 -1.73
N PRO A 199 1.75 -8.36 -2.85
CA PRO A 199 3.16 -8.68 -2.96
C PRO A 199 4.01 -7.49 -2.55
N GLY A 200 5.04 -7.75 -1.80
CA GLY A 200 5.98 -6.77 -1.34
C GLY A 200 7.41 -7.26 -1.50
N VAL A 201 8.31 -6.35 -1.67
CA VAL A 201 9.74 -6.59 -1.66
C VAL A 201 10.29 -6.03 -0.37
N VAL A 202 11.01 -6.83 0.37
CA VAL A 202 11.79 -6.39 1.52
C VAL A 202 13.07 -5.76 1.01
N GLU A 203 13.29 -4.50 1.36
CA GLU A 203 14.61 -3.91 1.23
C GLU A 203 15.52 -4.58 2.27
N ARG A 204 16.48 -5.36 1.79
CA ARG A 204 17.53 -5.88 2.63
C ARG A 204 18.54 -4.76 2.86
N THR A 205 18.33 -3.96 3.89
CA THR A 205 19.39 -3.09 4.36
C THR A 205 20.52 -3.99 4.84
N CYS A 206 21.58 -4.09 4.06
CA CYS A 206 22.83 -4.62 4.55
C CYS A 206 23.15 -3.89 5.85
N ALA A 207 23.26 -4.64 6.95
CA ALA A 207 23.66 -4.08 8.25
C ALA A 207 24.83 -3.12 8.01
N PRO A 208 24.88 -1.95 8.64
CA PRO A 208 25.92 -0.97 8.41
C PRO A 208 27.27 -1.56 8.84
N ARG A 209 27.87 -2.37 7.96
CA ARG A 209 29.27 -2.72 8.06
C ARG A 209 30.03 -1.53 7.51
N LEU A 210 30.52 -0.73 8.49
CA LEU A 210 31.60 0.24 8.31
C LEU A 210 31.43 1.22 7.16
N ARG A 211 31.22 2.47 7.56
CA ARG A 211 31.44 3.67 6.76
C ARG A 211 32.81 3.64 6.08
N ASP A 212 32.90 2.95 4.96
CA ASP A 212 34.02 3.13 4.05
C ASP A 212 33.55 3.03 2.60
N ARG A 213 33.61 4.23 1.95
CA ARG A 213 33.67 4.50 0.54
C ARG A 213 32.44 4.17 -0.32
N CYS A 214 31.57 5.17 -0.44
CA CYS A 214 30.96 5.63 -1.71
C CYS A 214 30.85 4.58 -2.84
N ARG A 215 30.13 3.51 -2.66
CA ARG A 215 29.42 2.80 -3.71
C ARG A 215 27.99 2.67 -3.27
N TRP A 216 27.12 3.33 -3.99
CA TRP A 216 25.67 3.09 -3.93
C TRP A 216 25.43 1.70 -4.49
N GLU A 217 25.60 0.66 -3.67
CA GLU A 217 25.09 -0.65 -4.01
C GLU A 217 23.56 -0.51 -3.96
N ALA A 218 22.92 -0.85 -5.09
CA ALA A 218 21.46 -0.89 -5.13
C ALA A 218 20.97 -1.79 -4.00
N PRO A 219 19.92 -1.37 -3.25
CA PRO A 219 19.40 -2.19 -2.16
C PRO A 219 19.07 -3.58 -2.67
N GLU A 220 19.53 -4.60 -1.96
CA GLU A 220 19.23 -5.98 -2.28
C GLU A 220 17.79 -6.27 -1.84
N TRP A 221 16.91 -6.47 -2.81
CA TRP A 221 15.51 -6.75 -2.59
C TRP A 221 15.30 -8.26 -2.38
N VAL A 222 14.65 -8.63 -1.28
CA VAL A 222 14.28 -10.02 -1.00
C VAL A 222 12.78 -10.17 -1.12
N ASP A 223 12.36 -11.11 -1.95
CA ASP A 223 10.95 -11.50 -2.03
C ASP A 223 10.53 -12.17 -0.71
N LEU A 224 9.48 -11.65 -0.07
CA LEU A 224 8.90 -12.24 1.14
C LEU A 224 8.42 -13.67 0.91
N ALA A 225 7.96 -13.99 -0.29
CA ALA A 225 7.53 -15.34 -0.65
C ALA A 225 8.69 -16.36 -0.61
N SER A 226 9.94 -15.88 -0.71
CA SER A 226 11.13 -16.73 -0.60
C SER A 226 11.48 -17.13 0.84
N LEU A 227 10.87 -16.48 1.86
CA LEU A 227 11.10 -16.79 3.26
C LEU A 227 10.13 -17.89 3.74
N PRO A 228 10.62 -19.07 4.14
CA PRO A 228 9.77 -20.17 4.58
C PRO A 228 8.86 -19.74 5.74
N ASN A 229 7.55 -19.99 5.61
CA ASN A 229 6.52 -19.66 6.60
C ASN A 229 6.37 -18.17 6.97
N ALA A 230 6.97 -17.26 6.21
CA ALA A 230 6.92 -15.83 6.52
C ALA A 230 5.69 -15.13 5.91
N SER A 231 5.05 -15.72 4.91
CA SER A 231 3.91 -15.11 4.22
C SER A 231 2.59 -15.83 4.48
N ARG A 232 1.50 -15.08 4.46
CA ARG A 232 0.13 -15.57 4.51
C ARG A 232 -0.74 -14.80 3.54
N ASN A 233 -1.71 -15.49 2.91
CA ASN A 233 -2.54 -14.88 1.89
C ASN A 233 -3.58 -13.90 2.43
N TYR A 234 -4.07 -14.12 3.67
CA TYR A 234 -5.08 -13.26 4.30
C TYR A 234 -5.16 -13.48 5.82
N ALA A 235 -5.70 -12.48 6.53
CA ALA A 235 -6.17 -12.59 7.92
C ALA A 235 -7.21 -11.50 8.20
N PHE A 236 -8.05 -11.71 9.21
CA PHE A 236 -8.92 -10.64 9.72
C PHE A 236 -8.10 -9.59 10.47
N CYS A 237 -8.44 -8.32 10.25
CA CYS A 237 -7.86 -7.19 10.98
C CYS A 237 -8.54 -7.06 12.35
N ASN A 238 -7.79 -7.27 13.41
CA ASN A 238 -8.26 -7.14 14.78
C ASN A 238 -7.74 -5.87 15.44
N ALA A 239 -6.58 -5.37 15.00
CA ALA A 239 -5.97 -4.16 15.52
C ALA A 239 -5.35 -3.31 14.40
N VAL A 240 -5.33 -2.00 14.60
CA VAL A 240 -4.60 -1.03 13.78
C VAL A 240 -3.66 -0.25 14.69
N LEU A 241 -2.37 -0.32 14.42
CA LEU A 241 -1.35 0.43 15.15
C LEU A 241 -0.80 1.53 14.25
N VAL A 242 -0.95 2.77 14.67
CA VAL A 242 -0.47 3.95 13.94
C VAL A 242 0.74 4.51 14.65
N ALA A 243 1.90 4.42 14.01
CA ALA A 243 3.14 4.93 14.60
C ALA A 243 3.30 6.43 14.36
N GLU A 244 3.68 7.16 15.39
CA GLU A 244 4.11 8.55 15.26
C GLU A 244 5.39 8.65 14.42
N PRO A 245 5.59 9.76 13.67
CA PRO A 245 6.82 9.97 12.94
C PRO A 245 8.04 10.00 13.85
N GLY A 246 9.09 9.26 13.45
CA GLY A 246 10.35 9.20 14.16
C GLY A 246 10.37 8.26 15.35
N ARG A 247 11.57 8.10 15.91
CA ARG A 247 11.81 7.25 17.08
C ARG A 247 12.05 8.13 18.32
N ARG A 248 11.48 7.73 19.43
CA ARG A 248 11.57 8.44 20.72
C ARG A 248 12.61 7.78 21.66
N ALA A 249 12.85 8.40 22.80
CA ALA A 249 13.70 7.83 23.85
C ALA A 249 13.03 6.64 24.54
N SER A 250 11.69 6.65 24.63
CA SER A 250 10.89 5.59 25.24
C SER A 250 9.73 5.18 24.31
N ALA A 251 9.38 3.91 24.38
CA ALA A 251 8.22 3.39 23.68
C ALA A 251 6.93 3.80 24.40
N HIS A 252 5.86 4.09 23.62
CA HIS A 252 4.54 4.41 24.14
C HIS A 252 3.46 3.68 23.37
N PHE A 253 2.37 3.33 24.04
CA PHE A 253 1.22 2.65 23.46
C PHE A 253 -0.06 3.16 24.10
N GLU A 254 -0.95 3.74 23.30
CA GLU A 254 -2.21 4.31 23.73
C GLU A 254 -3.36 3.81 22.85
N VAL A 255 -4.37 3.23 23.48
CA VAL A 255 -5.60 2.83 22.77
C VAL A 255 -6.50 4.05 22.65
N LEU A 256 -6.94 4.35 21.42
CA LEU A 256 -7.75 5.52 21.14
C LEU A 256 -9.24 5.22 21.24
N PRO A 257 -10.04 6.19 21.77
CA PRO A 257 -11.48 6.19 21.61
C PRO A 257 -11.89 6.20 20.13
N HIS A 258 -13.08 5.69 19.84
CA HIS A 258 -13.56 5.51 18.46
C HIS A 258 -13.47 6.79 17.58
N LEU A 259 -13.85 7.95 18.09
CA LEU A 259 -13.82 9.20 17.31
C LEU A 259 -12.38 9.67 17.01
N GLU A 260 -11.52 9.59 18.00
CA GLU A 260 -10.10 9.94 17.85
C GLU A 260 -9.39 8.96 16.91
N ALA A 261 -9.71 7.67 17.03
CA ALA A 261 -9.22 6.62 16.12
C ALA A 261 -9.63 6.89 14.66
N GLN A 262 -10.89 7.25 14.44
CA GLN A 262 -11.38 7.58 13.10
C GLN A 262 -10.68 8.81 12.51
N GLU A 263 -10.47 9.85 13.31
CA GLU A 263 -9.78 11.06 12.88
C GLU A 263 -8.31 10.78 12.57
N LEU A 264 -7.62 10.05 13.44
CA LEU A 264 -6.22 9.64 13.21
C LEU A 264 -6.09 8.87 11.89
N LEU A 265 -6.97 7.91 11.62
CA LEU A 265 -6.94 7.14 10.38
C LEU A 265 -7.22 8.00 9.13
N ARG A 266 -8.09 8.99 9.21
CA ARG A 266 -8.30 9.96 8.13
C ARG A 266 -7.05 10.78 7.84
N MET A 267 -6.40 11.28 8.89
CA MET A 267 -5.16 12.07 8.74
C MET A 267 -4.01 11.23 8.19
N THR A 268 -3.96 9.95 8.52
CA THR A 268 -2.89 9.03 8.09
C THR A 268 -3.00 8.66 6.60
N TRP A 269 -4.22 8.64 6.05
CA TRP A 269 -4.46 8.31 4.65
C TRP A 269 -5.18 9.42 3.88
N PRO A 270 -4.62 10.62 3.78
CA PRO A 270 -5.29 11.76 3.16
C PRO A 270 -5.67 11.53 1.69
N LEU A 271 -4.90 10.69 0.97
CA LEU A 271 -5.18 10.35 -0.43
C LEU A 271 -6.34 9.36 -0.61
N ILE A 272 -6.76 8.68 0.46
CA ILE A 272 -7.91 7.76 0.40
C ILE A 272 -9.22 8.52 0.26
N ASP A 273 -9.32 9.71 0.85
CA ASP A 273 -10.54 10.53 0.80
C ASP A 273 -10.59 11.51 -0.41
N ALA A 274 -9.64 11.41 -1.33
CA ALA A 274 -9.58 12.29 -2.49
C ALA A 274 -10.80 12.20 -3.41
N HIS A 275 -11.54 11.08 -3.37
CA HIS A 275 -12.79 10.91 -4.13
C HIS A 275 -14.03 11.17 -3.24
N PRO A 276 -14.98 11.99 -3.71
CA PRO A 276 -16.17 12.37 -2.93
C PRO A 276 -17.25 11.31 -2.84
N SER A 277 -17.05 10.09 -3.35
CA SER A 277 -18.07 9.07 -3.20
C SER A 277 -18.26 8.74 -1.73
N ARG A 278 -19.51 8.76 -1.25
CA ARG A 278 -19.86 8.46 0.15
C ARG A 278 -19.35 7.11 0.65
N ARG A 279 -19.00 6.20 -0.24
CA ARG A 279 -18.45 4.86 0.10
C ARG A 279 -16.97 4.90 0.50
N THR A 280 -16.20 5.90 0.05
CA THR A 280 -14.75 5.95 0.28
C THR A 280 -14.37 6.49 1.66
N SER A 281 -15.20 7.32 2.27
CA SER A 281 -14.99 7.82 3.64
C SER A 281 -15.34 6.77 4.73
N ALA A 282 -15.90 5.63 4.35
CA ALA A 282 -16.34 4.61 5.30
C ALA A 282 -15.20 3.78 5.91
N LEU A 283 -14.08 3.58 5.21
CA LEU A 283 -13.01 2.70 5.69
C LEU A 283 -12.41 3.13 7.04
N PRO A 284 -12.01 4.40 7.28
CA PRO A 284 -11.53 4.82 8.59
C PRO A 284 -12.58 4.60 9.71
N ALA A 285 -13.83 4.92 9.44
CA ALA A 285 -14.92 4.71 10.39
C ALA A 285 -15.19 3.23 10.65
N THR A 286 -15.12 2.39 9.60
CA THR A 286 -15.30 0.95 9.72
C THR A 286 -14.16 0.31 10.52
N LEU A 287 -12.90 0.68 10.23
CA LEU A 287 -11.74 0.22 10.99
C LEU A 287 -11.81 0.66 12.46
N ALA A 288 -12.13 1.93 12.73
CA ALA A 288 -12.25 2.42 14.09
C ALA A 288 -13.36 1.71 14.89
N ARG A 289 -14.44 1.26 14.21
CA ARG A 289 -15.54 0.53 14.83
C ARG A 289 -15.24 -0.94 15.05
N GLN A 290 -14.54 -1.59 14.11
CA GLN A 290 -14.35 -3.04 14.10
C GLN A 290 -13.02 -3.49 14.69
N CYS A 291 -12.01 -2.61 14.67
CA CYS A 291 -10.67 -2.92 15.12
C CYS A 291 -10.30 -2.13 16.38
N ARG A 292 -9.39 -2.67 17.16
CA ARG A 292 -8.72 -1.91 18.21
C ARG A 292 -7.69 -0.98 17.56
N VAL A 293 -7.90 0.33 17.64
CA VAL A 293 -6.94 1.31 17.11
C VAL A 293 -6.09 1.84 18.24
N ALA A 294 -4.79 1.84 18.06
CA ALA A 294 -3.84 2.40 19.00
C ALA A 294 -2.81 3.29 18.30
N GLN A 295 -2.47 4.40 18.95
CA GLN A 295 -1.33 5.22 18.61
C GLN A 295 -0.09 4.65 19.30
N ILE A 296 1.02 4.54 18.58
CA ILE A 296 2.26 3.99 19.11
C ILE A 296 3.44 4.92 18.85
N GLN A 297 4.40 4.91 19.76
CA GLN A 297 5.70 5.53 19.59
C GLN A 297 6.76 4.45 19.73
N LEU A 298 7.58 4.26 18.71
CA LEU A 298 8.68 3.30 18.74
C LEU A 298 9.95 3.96 19.30
N SER A 299 10.70 3.25 20.14
CA SER A 299 12.04 3.66 20.51
C SER A 299 13.08 3.14 19.51
N ARG A 300 14.34 3.17 19.88
CA ARG A 300 15.41 2.56 19.08
C ARG A 300 15.53 1.06 19.28
N ASN A 301 14.74 0.48 20.20
CA ASN A 301 14.74 -0.96 20.45
C ASN A 301 13.83 -1.67 19.45
N ALA A 302 14.38 -2.62 18.70
CA ALA A 302 13.64 -3.38 17.71
C ALA A 302 12.56 -4.31 18.30
N ASP A 303 12.59 -4.57 19.62
CA ASP A 303 11.60 -5.41 20.31
C ASP A 303 10.33 -4.65 20.71
N ASP A 304 10.33 -3.31 20.61
CA ASP A 304 9.18 -2.50 21.02
C ASP A 304 7.94 -2.83 20.22
N LEU A 305 8.08 -2.96 18.92
CA LEU A 305 6.96 -3.28 18.05
C LEU A 305 6.32 -4.63 18.42
N LEU A 306 7.14 -5.63 18.70
CA LEU A 306 6.69 -6.94 19.16
C LEU A 306 5.90 -6.83 20.48
N SER A 307 6.44 -6.10 21.44
CA SER A 307 5.80 -5.85 22.74
C SER A 307 4.44 -5.15 22.58
N MET A 308 4.34 -4.19 21.66
CA MET A 308 3.10 -3.47 21.35
C MET A 308 2.06 -4.35 20.68
N LEU A 309 2.47 -5.23 19.75
CA LEU A 309 1.58 -6.21 19.15
C LEU A 309 1.03 -7.19 20.17
N ASP A 310 1.87 -7.72 21.05
CA ASP A 310 1.44 -8.61 22.13
C ASP A 310 0.48 -7.91 23.11
N ARG A 311 0.69 -6.61 23.36
CA ARG A 311 -0.25 -5.80 24.16
C ARG A 311 -1.57 -5.60 23.44
N ALA A 312 -1.55 -5.27 22.15
CA ALA A 312 -2.75 -5.11 21.35
C ALA A 312 -3.56 -6.41 21.27
N GLN A 313 -2.88 -7.55 21.10
CA GLN A 313 -3.52 -8.87 21.06
C GLN A 313 -4.23 -9.19 22.38
N ARG A 314 -3.61 -8.94 23.53
CA ARG A 314 -4.23 -9.15 24.84
C ARG A 314 -5.44 -8.26 25.10
N LEU A 315 -5.47 -7.05 24.55
CA LEU A 315 -6.57 -6.11 24.70
C LEU A 315 -7.71 -6.34 23.72
N THR A 316 -7.50 -7.16 22.70
CA THR A 316 -8.54 -7.48 21.71
C THR A 316 -9.36 -8.68 22.22
N PRO A 317 -10.69 -8.58 22.32
CA PRO A 317 -11.52 -9.73 22.68
C PRO A 317 -11.25 -10.88 21.71
N GLN A 318 -10.90 -12.05 22.22
CA GLN A 318 -10.84 -13.25 21.38
C GLN A 318 -12.25 -13.52 20.85
N PRO A 319 -12.42 -13.79 19.54
CA PRO A 319 -13.69 -14.29 19.07
C PRO A 319 -14.02 -15.55 19.87
N SER A 320 -15.17 -15.53 20.56
CA SER A 320 -15.64 -16.70 21.27
C SER A 320 -15.65 -17.88 20.30
N THR A 321 -14.77 -18.84 20.51
CA THR A 321 -14.81 -20.14 19.86
C THR A 321 -16.06 -20.84 20.36
N GLN A 322 -17.22 -20.53 19.79
CA GLN A 322 -18.35 -21.42 19.88
C GLN A 322 -18.09 -22.58 18.92
N PRO A 323 -17.93 -23.81 19.41
CA PRO A 323 -17.93 -24.97 18.53
C PRO A 323 -19.32 -25.12 17.92
N THR A 324 -19.39 -25.06 16.60
CA THR A 324 -20.52 -25.59 15.83
C THR A 324 -20.34 -27.08 15.62
#